data_0bfd7e41eb66171c4e82fa36d739b472
#
_entry.id   0bfd7e41eb66171c4e82fa36d739b472
#
_cell.length_a   1.000
_cell.length_b   1.000
_cell.length_c   1.000
_cell.angle_alpha   90.00
_cell.angle_beta   90.00
_cell.angle_gamma   90.00
#
_symmetry.space_group_name_H-M   'P 1'
#
loop_
_entity.id
_entity.type
_entity.pdbx_description
1 polymer ?
#
loop_
_entity_poly.entity_id
_entity_poly.type
_entity_poly.pdbx_seq_one_letter_code
_entity_poly.pdbx_strand_id
1 'polypeptide(L)' 'MDGVIFDSERLVVETWVEVAKKYGIEGIEDACAACVGINAQATELKMKEIYGEEFPYQEYKKEASALYHERYD' A
#
# COMPACT_ATOMS: atom_id res chain seq x y z
N MET A 1 -7.18 -16.74 -15.99
CA MET A 1 -6.09 -16.93 -15.04
C MET A 1 -5.35 -15.66 -14.70
N ASP A 2 -4.83 -15.03 -15.69
CA ASP A 2 -4.06 -13.82 -15.46
C ASP A 2 -4.91 -12.68 -14.93
N GLY A 3 -6.19 -12.69 -15.23
CA GLY A 3 -7.07 -11.65 -14.75
C GLY A 3 -7.21 -11.58 -13.24
N VAL A 4 -6.92 -12.71 -12.59
CA VAL A 4 -7.00 -12.78 -11.13
C VAL A 4 -5.97 -11.87 -10.49
N ILE A 5 -4.83 -11.73 -11.13
CA ILE A 5 -3.75 -10.89 -10.60
C ILE A 5 -4.17 -9.44 -10.50
N PHE A 6 -4.91 -8.97 -11.48
CA PHE A 6 -5.36 -7.58 -11.49
C PHE A 6 -6.32 -7.29 -10.34
N ASP A 7 -7.20 -8.24 -10.04
CA ASP A 7 -8.14 -8.07 -8.94
C ASP A 7 -7.38 -8.00 -7.61
N SER A 8 -6.35 -8.80 -7.47
CA SER A 8 -5.54 -8.78 -6.26
C SER A 8 -4.87 -7.43 -6.05
N GLU A 9 -4.37 -6.83 -7.11
CA GLU A 9 -3.71 -5.52 -7.00
C GLU A 9 -4.72 -4.46 -6.56
N ARG A 10 -5.92 -4.50 -7.10
CA ARG A 10 -6.96 -3.56 -6.70
C ARG A 10 -7.29 -3.70 -5.23
N LEU A 11 -7.41 -4.93 -4.76
CA LEU A 11 -7.73 -5.19 -3.36
C LEU A 11 -6.64 -4.67 -2.44
N VAL A 12 -5.40 -4.84 -2.84
CA VAL A 12 -4.28 -4.31 -2.06
C VAL A 12 -4.34 -2.80 -1.97
N VAL A 13 -4.61 -2.13 -3.09
CA VAL A 13 -4.71 -0.68 -3.11
C VAL A 13 -5.85 -0.21 -2.21
N GLU A 14 -6.99 -0.87 -2.26
CA GLU A 14 -8.12 -0.52 -1.41
C GLU A 14 -7.75 -0.64 0.06
N THR A 15 -7.02 -1.69 0.41
CA THR A 15 -6.56 -1.89 1.79
C THR A 15 -5.64 -0.75 2.21
N TRP A 16 -4.72 -0.36 1.34
CA TRP A 16 -3.81 0.73 1.63
C TRP A 16 -4.54 2.06 1.80
N VAL A 17 -5.59 2.28 1.01
CA VAL A 17 -6.40 3.50 1.15
C VAL A 17 -7.08 3.53 2.51
N GLU A 18 -7.59 2.39 2.96
CA GLU A 18 -8.23 2.31 4.26
C GLU A 18 -7.25 2.65 5.39
N VAL A 19 -6.06 2.09 5.33
CA VAL A 19 -5.03 2.37 6.34
C VAL A 19 -4.60 3.83 6.27
N ALA A 20 -4.53 4.38 5.06
CA ALA A 20 -4.16 5.79 4.88
C ALA A 20 -5.14 6.71 5.58
N LYS A 21 -6.42 6.40 5.53
CA LYS A 21 -7.43 7.18 6.22
C LYS A 21 -7.19 7.17 7.73
N LYS A 22 -6.76 6.04 8.23
CA LYS A 22 -6.46 5.87 9.65
C LYS A 22 -5.26 6.72 10.05
N TYR A 23 -4.28 6.81 9.16
CA TYR A 23 -3.07 7.58 9.41
C TYR A 23 -3.22 9.06 9.05
N GLY A 24 -4.30 9.43 8.40
CA GLY A 24 -4.51 10.80 7.96
C GLY A 24 -3.68 11.15 6.74
N ILE A 25 -3.39 10.17 5.90
CA ILE A 25 -2.58 10.36 4.70
C ILE A 25 -3.49 10.48 3.49
N GLU A 26 -3.13 11.35 2.57
CA GLU A 26 -3.87 11.51 1.32
C GLU A 26 -2.97 11.17 0.14
N GLY A 27 -3.59 10.84 -1.00
CA GLY A 27 -2.83 10.56 -2.21
C GLY A 27 -2.16 9.21 -2.23
N ILE A 28 -2.55 8.31 -1.35
CA ILE A 28 -1.93 6.98 -1.29
C ILE A 28 -2.18 6.20 -2.57
N GLU A 29 -3.28 6.48 -3.26
CA GLU A 29 -3.58 5.81 -4.52
C GLU A 29 -2.53 6.12 -5.56
N ASP A 30 -2.11 7.38 -5.63
CA ASP A 30 -1.06 7.78 -6.56
C ASP A 30 0.27 7.16 -6.16
N ALA A 31 0.55 7.10 -4.86
CA ALA A 31 1.77 6.49 -4.37
C ALA A 31 1.80 4.99 -4.70
N CYS A 32 0.67 4.31 -4.52
CA CYS A 32 0.58 2.90 -4.87
C CYS A 32 0.79 2.69 -6.36
N ALA A 33 0.20 3.55 -7.17
CA ALA A 33 0.35 3.45 -8.63
C ALA A 33 1.80 3.64 -9.04
N ALA A 34 2.51 4.54 -8.37
CA ALA A 34 3.91 4.79 -8.65
C ALA A 34 4.79 3.60 -8.24
N CYS A 35 4.29 2.79 -7.32
CA CYS A 35 5.04 1.65 -6.81
C CYS A 35 4.76 0.35 -7.56
N VAL A 36 3.87 0.38 -8.53
CA VAL A 36 3.58 -0.81 -9.33
C VAL A 36 4.81 -1.18 -10.15
N GLY A 37 5.19 -2.45 -10.05
CA GLY A 37 6.32 -2.97 -10.80
C GLY A 37 7.68 -2.80 -10.15
N ILE A 38 7.75 -2.19 -8.97
CA ILE A 38 9.01 -2.07 -8.24
C ILE A 38 8.99 -2.99 -7.01
N ASN A 39 10.17 -3.27 -6.49
CA ASN A 39 10.26 -4.18 -5.35
C ASN A 39 9.90 -3.45 -4.04
N ALA A 40 9.81 -4.23 -2.95
CA ALA A 40 9.39 -3.70 -1.66
C ALA A 40 10.34 -2.65 -1.14
N GLN A 41 11.63 -2.84 -1.36
CA GLN A 41 12.64 -1.90 -0.90
C GLN A 41 12.49 -0.54 -1.59
N ALA A 42 12.28 -0.57 -2.91
CA ALA A 42 12.07 0.65 -3.66
C ALA A 42 10.76 1.32 -3.27
N THR A 43 9.74 0.50 -2.96
CA THR A 43 8.46 1.01 -2.49
C THR A 43 8.63 1.78 -1.19
N GLU A 44 9.40 1.24 -0.26
CA GLU A 44 9.65 1.90 1.01
C GLU A 44 10.34 3.24 0.81
N LEU A 45 11.35 3.28 -0.04
CA LEU A 45 12.05 4.52 -0.33
C LEU A 45 11.12 5.54 -0.97
N LYS A 46 10.27 5.09 -1.87
CA LYS A 46 9.33 5.96 -2.54
C LYS A 46 8.34 6.57 -1.56
N MET A 47 7.82 5.74 -0.67
CA MET A 47 6.88 6.21 0.35
C MET A 47 7.52 7.23 1.28
N LYS A 48 8.75 6.98 1.69
CA LYS A 48 9.46 7.91 2.54
C LYS A 48 9.77 9.22 1.83
N GLU A 49 9.99 9.15 0.53
CA GLU A 49 10.23 10.34 -0.27
C GLU A 49 8.97 11.21 -0.36
N ILE A 50 7.81 10.57 -0.49
CA ILE A 50 6.54 11.28 -0.60
C ILE A 50 6.09 11.84 0.75
N TYR A 51 6.19 11.06 1.80
CA TYR A 51 5.63 11.38 3.12
C TYR A 51 6.68 11.76 4.16
N GLY A 52 7.95 11.60 3.85
CA GLY A 52 9.02 11.92 4.78
C GLY A 52 9.70 10.67 5.31
N GLU A 53 10.93 10.85 5.81
CA GLU A 53 11.71 9.75 6.34
C GLU A 53 11.09 9.15 7.61
N GLU A 54 10.29 9.94 8.30
CA GLU A 54 9.64 9.49 9.52
C GLU A 54 8.41 8.61 9.26
N PHE A 55 8.02 8.49 8.01
CA PHE A 55 6.86 7.70 7.64
C PHE A 55 7.05 6.25 8.11
N PRO A 56 6.12 5.72 8.92
CA PRO A 56 6.24 4.37 9.46
C PRO A 56 5.81 3.32 8.44
N TYR A 57 6.61 3.15 7.40
CA TYR A 57 6.25 2.27 6.29
C TYR A 57 6.04 0.83 6.75
N GLN A 58 6.90 0.34 7.62
CA GLN A 58 6.82 -1.06 8.04
C GLN A 58 5.55 -1.32 8.84
N GLU A 59 5.19 -0.41 9.72
CA GLU A 59 3.95 -0.53 10.47
C GLU A 59 2.75 -0.40 9.56
N TYR A 60 2.82 0.54 8.63
CA TYR A 60 1.76 0.75 7.65
C TYR A 60 1.53 -0.52 6.84
N LYS A 61 2.61 -1.08 6.31
CA LYS A 61 2.55 -2.30 5.52
C LYS A 61 1.98 -3.46 6.34
N LYS A 62 2.39 -3.55 7.59
CA LYS A 62 1.91 -4.61 8.47
C LYS A 62 0.41 -4.49 8.71
N GLU A 63 -0.06 -3.29 8.99
CA GLU A 63 -1.49 -3.07 9.18
C GLU A 63 -2.28 -3.34 7.90
N ALA A 64 -1.77 -2.88 6.77
CA ALA A 64 -2.43 -3.11 5.50
C ALA A 64 -2.51 -4.59 5.19
N SER A 65 -1.44 -5.32 5.45
CA SER A 65 -1.41 -6.76 5.23
C SER A 65 -2.42 -7.48 6.13
N ALA A 66 -2.46 -7.09 7.40
CA ALA A 66 -3.40 -7.69 8.34
C ALA A 66 -4.84 -7.41 7.91
N LEU A 67 -5.11 -6.19 7.47
CA LEU A 67 -6.45 -5.84 7.01
C LEU A 67 -6.82 -6.61 5.76
N TYR A 68 -5.88 -6.78 4.86
CA TYR A 68 -6.10 -7.55 3.64
C TYR A 68 -6.49 -8.99 3.98
N HIS A 69 -5.75 -9.61 4.88
CA HIS A 69 -6.05 -10.98 5.29
C HIS A 69 -7.39 -11.08 5.99
N GLU A 70 -7.72 -10.08 6.76
CA GLU A 70 -9.00 -10.07 7.48
C GLU A 70 -10.18 -9.98 6.51
N ARG A 71 -10.03 -9.21 5.43
CA ARG A 71 -11.13 -8.99 4.48
C ARG A 71 -11.22 -10.04 3.40
N TYR A 72 -10.09 -10.47 2.88
CA TYR A 72 -10.06 -11.23 1.64
C TYR A 72 -9.47 -12.62 1.78
N ASP A 73 -8.93 -12.94 2.90
CA ASP A 73 -8.29 -14.24 3.09
C ASP A 73 -9.22 -15.27 3.76
#